data_a1775c7b00ad630d60ac77b8ee8d6eae
#
_entry.id   a1775c7b00ad630d60ac77b8ee8d6eae
#
_cell.length_a   1.000
_cell.length_b   1.000
_cell.length_c   1.000
_cell.angle_alpha   90.00
_cell.angle_beta   90.00
_cell.angle_gamma   90.00
#
_symmetry.space_group_name_H-M   'P 1'
#
loop_
_entity.id
_entity.type
_entity.pdbx_description
1 polymer ?
#
loop_
_entity_poly.entity_id
_entity_poly.type
_entity_poly.pdbx_seq_one_letter_code
_entity_poly.pdbx_strand_id
1 'polypeptide(L)'
;MKVSHEVPIPYLKQSRSFNDYDYCLPHLLDESKEYEEYFQRSKEMGRYVIMDNSLHELGEPYKADRLWYWMNFFKPDEFIVPDYWQDKIATLVASKSWLSKEFPENTTPVAVVQANDKSEAYSCYSILKMQGYRKIAFSYGADWYYEEGLKSTPNKDNKFITKAHGRYNVIKEFHRKNLISKFDRVHLLGCNIPQEFSWYKDMPFIESIDTSNPVIHGLAGVKYKDYGLDFKLSHKVDKFEGDDKNWDTALYNVKKFREFIPQNTKEYAN
;
A
#
# COMPACT_ATOMS: atom_id res chain seq x y z
N MET A 1 -12.06 -4.42 3.61
CA MET A 1 -10.73 -3.84 3.26
C MET A 1 -10.58 -2.50 3.97
N LYS A 2 -9.48 -2.28 4.72
CA LYS A 2 -9.17 -1.01 5.41
C LYS A 2 -8.35 -0.12 4.49
N VAL A 3 -8.51 1.19 4.59
CA VAL A 3 -7.85 2.17 3.71
C VAL A 3 -7.14 3.24 4.54
N SER A 4 -5.90 3.55 4.17
CA SER A 4 -5.22 4.77 4.58
C SER A 4 -4.87 5.62 3.36
N HIS A 5 -5.20 6.89 3.42
CA HIS A 5 -4.80 7.87 2.42
C HIS A 5 -3.62 8.68 2.97
N GLU A 6 -2.49 8.53 2.32
CA GLU A 6 -1.35 9.37 2.62
C GLU A 6 -1.63 10.81 2.18
N VAL A 7 -1.22 11.74 3.01
CA VAL A 7 -1.43 13.18 2.81
C VAL A 7 -0.11 13.94 3.00
N PRO A 8 0.08 15.09 2.33
CA PRO A 8 1.18 16.00 2.68
C PRO A 8 1.09 16.44 4.15
N ILE A 9 2.24 16.76 4.74
CA ILE A 9 2.37 17.06 6.18
C ILE A 9 1.32 18.07 6.72
N PRO A 10 1.00 19.18 6.02
CA PRO A 10 0.01 20.13 6.52
C PRO A 10 -1.40 19.57 6.74
N TYR A 11 -1.73 18.44 6.10
CA TYR A 11 -3.06 17.82 6.16
C TYR A 11 -3.14 16.58 7.06
N LEU A 12 -2.06 16.23 7.76
CA LEU A 12 -2.00 15.02 8.61
C LEU A 12 -3.15 14.94 9.63
N LYS A 13 -3.46 16.08 10.29
CA LYS A 13 -4.53 16.10 11.30
C LYS A 13 -5.91 15.82 10.69
N GLN A 14 -6.15 16.34 9.49
CA GLN A 14 -7.40 16.14 8.76
C GLN A 14 -7.57 14.69 8.31
N SER A 15 -6.45 13.99 7.97
CA SER A 15 -6.51 12.62 7.48
C SER A 15 -7.12 11.63 8.48
N ARG A 16 -7.04 11.90 9.78
CA ARG A 16 -7.66 11.07 10.83
C ARG A 16 -9.18 10.93 10.68
N SER A 17 -9.85 11.90 10.07
CA SER A 17 -11.30 11.86 9.88
C SER A 17 -11.77 10.86 8.83
N PHE A 18 -10.87 10.43 7.95
CA PHE A 18 -11.21 9.54 6.83
C PHE A 18 -10.31 8.30 6.70
N ASN A 19 -9.23 8.18 7.48
CA ASN A 19 -8.35 7.03 7.47
C ASN A 19 -8.76 5.98 8.50
N ASP A 20 -8.81 4.71 8.08
CA ASP A 20 -9.08 3.57 8.98
C ASP A 20 -7.86 3.24 9.87
N TYR A 21 -6.67 3.59 9.41
CA TYR A 21 -5.39 3.46 10.11
C TYR A 21 -4.41 4.53 9.60
N ASP A 22 -3.32 4.77 10.31
CA ASP A 22 -2.31 5.74 9.91
C ASP A 22 -1.15 5.02 9.21
N TYR A 23 -0.72 5.53 8.04
CA TYR A 23 0.39 4.99 7.25
C TYR A 23 1.60 5.90 7.36
N CYS A 24 2.72 5.37 7.86
CA CYS A 24 3.90 6.13 8.24
C CYS A 24 5.05 5.93 7.27
N LEU A 25 5.56 7.00 6.70
CA LEU A 25 6.77 7.02 5.86
C LEU A 25 7.99 7.35 6.74
N PRO A 26 8.88 6.38 7.06
CA PRO A 26 9.91 6.54 8.08
C PRO A 26 10.96 7.61 7.75
N HIS A 27 11.25 7.91 6.48
CA HIS A 27 12.17 9.00 6.14
C HIS A 27 11.66 10.37 6.61
N LEU A 28 10.34 10.60 6.59
CA LEU A 28 9.74 11.84 7.06
C LEU A 28 9.82 12.02 8.59
N LEU A 29 10.03 10.95 9.35
CA LEU A 29 10.28 11.03 10.79
C LEU A 29 11.62 11.69 11.11
N ASP A 30 12.62 11.54 10.22
CA ASP A 30 13.90 12.23 10.36
C ASP A 30 13.86 13.67 9.82
N GLU A 31 12.98 13.95 8.86
CA GLU A 31 12.93 15.22 8.15
C GLU A 31 11.99 16.23 8.80
N SER A 32 10.95 15.77 9.52
CA SER A 32 9.89 16.63 10.05
C SER A 32 9.49 16.28 11.48
N LYS A 33 9.73 17.24 12.38
CA LYS A 33 9.29 17.12 13.78
C LYS A 33 7.77 17.07 13.91
N GLU A 34 7.02 17.80 13.06
CA GLU A 34 5.57 17.75 13.03
C GLU A 34 5.06 16.36 12.64
N TYR A 35 5.75 15.69 11.69
CA TYR A 35 5.42 14.35 11.28
C TYR A 35 5.68 13.33 12.40
N GLU A 36 6.82 13.43 13.08
CA GLU A 36 7.14 12.59 14.24
C GLU A 36 6.10 12.75 15.34
N GLU A 37 5.77 13.98 15.75
CA GLU A 37 4.78 14.29 16.78
C GLU A 37 3.37 13.76 16.40
N TYR A 38 3.01 13.83 15.12
CA TYR A 38 1.74 13.27 14.64
C TYR A 38 1.66 11.77 14.89
N PHE A 39 2.70 11.00 14.55
CA PHE A 39 2.70 9.54 14.72
C PHE A 39 2.85 9.14 16.18
N GLN A 40 3.61 9.87 16.97
CA GLN A 40 3.63 9.70 18.42
C GLN A 40 2.23 9.86 19.01
N ARG A 41 1.52 10.92 18.63
CA ARG A 41 0.14 11.15 19.07
C ARG A 41 -0.81 10.06 18.58
N SER A 42 -0.62 9.56 17.39
CA SER A 42 -1.44 8.46 16.85
C SER A 42 -1.31 7.19 17.71
N LYS A 43 -0.10 6.83 18.12
CA LYS A 43 0.13 5.69 19.03
C LYS A 43 -0.46 5.94 20.42
N GLU A 44 -0.32 7.14 21.00
CA GLU A 44 -0.94 7.52 22.27
C GLU A 44 -2.47 7.39 22.23
N MET A 45 -3.07 7.69 21.09
CA MET A 45 -4.52 7.55 20.87
C MET A 45 -4.96 6.11 20.59
N GLY A 46 -4.06 5.14 20.56
CA GLY A 46 -4.36 3.74 20.24
C GLY A 46 -4.73 3.51 18.78
N ARG A 47 -4.35 4.39 17.87
CA ARG A 47 -4.59 4.19 16.44
C ARG A 47 -3.68 3.10 15.89
N TYR A 48 -4.22 2.31 14.97
CA TYR A 48 -3.45 1.33 14.22
C TYR A 48 -2.47 2.04 13.27
N VAL A 49 -1.21 1.65 13.30
CA VAL A 49 -0.15 2.26 12.49
C VAL A 49 0.55 1.18 11.66
N ILE A 50 0.62 1.40 10.37
CA ILE A 50 1.50 0.65 9.47
C ILE A 50 2.69 1.54 9.13
N MET A 51 3.92 1.07 9.39
CA MET A 51 5.15 1.77 9.00
C MET A 51 5.72 1.17 7.73
N ASP A 52 5.91 2.00 6.73
CA ASP A 52 6.53 1.65 5.45
C ASP A 52 8.06 1.53 5.54
N ASN A 53 8.71 1.22 4.44
CA ASN A 53 10.16 1.26 4.28
C ASN A 53 10.64 2.39 3.33
N SER A 54 9.72 3.22 2.85
CA SER A 54 9.94 4.39 1.97
C SER A 54 10.62 4.10 0.62
N LEU A 55 10.60 2.86 0.15
CA LEU A 55 11.23 2.48 -1.12
C LEU A 55 10.71 3.32 -2.31
N HIS A 56 9.40 3.57 -2.34
CA HIS A 56 8.79 4.30 -3.45
C HIS A 56 9.25 5.77 -3.51
N GLU A 57 9.35 6.42 -2.36
CA GLU A 57 9.72 7.83 -2.24
C GLU A 57 11.22 8.04 -2.50
N LEU A 58 12.06 7.15 -1.99
CA LEU A 58 13.50 7.30 -2.08
C LEU A 58 14.11 6.63 -3.33
N GLY A 59 13.43 5.63 -3.89
CA GLY A 59 13.95 4.79 -4.98
C GLY A 59 14.87 3.67 -4.49
N GLU A 60 15.16 3.63 -3.20
CA GLU A 60 15.91 2.60 -2.49
C GLU A 60 15.34 2.42 -1.08
N PRO A 61 15.51 1.26 -0.42
CA PRO A 61 15.06 1.06 0.94
C PRO A 61 15.70 2.09 1.89
N TYR A 62 14.89 2.64 2.79
CA TYR A 62 15.41 3.57 3.80
C TYR A 62 16.48 2.90 4.66
N LYS A 63 17.42 3.68 5.20
CA LYS A 63 18.57 3.21 5.97
C LYS A 63 18.16 2.23 7.07
N ALA A 64 18.70 1.02 7.03
CA ALA A 64 18.24 -0.10 7.86
C ALA A 64 18.36 0.16 9.38
N ASP A 65 19.39 0.89 9.81
CA ASP A 65 19.61 1.28 11.21
C ASP A 65 18.57 2.32 11.67
N ARG A 66 18.25 3.31 10.83
CA ARG A 66 17.22 4.32 11.12
C ARG A 66 15.83 3.67 11.10
N LEU A 67 15.57 2.80 10.13
CA LEU A 67 14.32 2.06 10.05
C LEU A 67 14.09 1.19 11.29
N TRP A 68 15.16 0.51 11.74
CA TRP A 68 15.14 -0.29 12.98
C TRP A 68 14.90 0.59 14.22
N TYR A 69 15.54 1.76 14.29
CA TYR A 69 15.34 2.73 15.37
C TYR A 69 13.88 3.16 15.45
N TRP A 70 13.31 3.64 14.34
CA TRP A 70 11.93 4.13 14.33
C TRP A 70 10.90 3.04 14.60
N MET A 71 11.12 1.84 14.06
CA MET A 71 10.26 0.67 14.33
C MET A 71 10.25 0.33 15.82
N ASN A 72 11.39 0.33 16.50
CA ASN A 72 11.45 0.10 17.94
C ASN A 72 10.89 1.25 18.78
N PHE A 73 11.05 2.49 18.32
CA PHE A 73 10.56 3.68 19.01
C PHE A 73 9.04 3.76 18.98
N PHE A 74 8.43 3.65 17.80
CA PHE A 74 6.98 3.77 17.63
C PHE A 74 6.22 2.48 17.89
N LYS A 75 6.86 1.31 17.75
CA LYS A 75 6.22 0.00 17.86
C LYS A 75 4.93 -0.04 17.03
N PRO A 76 5.03 0.13 15.69
CA PRO A 76 3.86 0.10 14.82
C PRO A 76 3.17 -1.26 14.91
N ASP A 77 1.89 -1.31 14.56
CA ASP A 77 1.14 -2.57 14.54
C ASP A 77 1.58 -3.47 13.38
N GLU A 78 1.98 -2.86 12.28
CA GLU A 78 2.60 -3.54 11.14
C GLU A 78 3.80 -2.74 10.64
N PHE A 79 4.77 -3.47 10.11
CA PHE A 79 6.02 -2.91 9.63
C PHE A 79 6.41 -3.57 8.31
N ILE A 80 6.54 -2.78 7.24
CA ILE A 80 6.97 -3.27 5.93
C ILE A 80 8.49 -3.41 5.94
N VAL A 81 8.97 -4.64 5.86
CA VAL A 81 10.41 -4.91 5.85
C VAL A 81 11.02 -4.43 4.53
N PRO A 82 12.32 -4.06 4.53
CA PRO A 82 12.99 -3.63 3.32
C PRO A 82 12.84 -4.61 2.17
N ASP A 83 12.49 -4.08 1.02
CA ASP A 83 12.42 -4.78 -0.26
C ASP A 83 13.18 -3.98 -1.33
N TYR A 84 13.46 -4.60 -2.46
CA TYR A 84 14.23 -4.02 -3.55
C TYR A 84 13.45 -4.08 -4.85
N TRP A 85 13.28 -2.94 -5.48
CA TRP A 85 12.42 -2.79 -6.65
C TRP A 85 12.77 -3.78 -7.76
N GLN A 86 11.80 -4.62 -8.10
CA GLN A 86 11.89 -5.69 -9.11
C GLN A 86 13.11 -6.66 -8.91
N ASP A 87 13.71 -6.68 -7.73
CA ASP A 87 14.76 -7.63 -7.36
C ASP A 87 14.27 -8.64 -6.33
N LYS A 88 13.81 -9.79 -6.84
CA LYS A 88 13.34 -10.91 -6.01
C LYS A 88 14.42 -11.43 -5.06
N ILE A 89 15.65 -11.57 -5.55
CA ILE A 89 16.72 -12.19 -4.75
C ILE A 89 17.13 -11.30 -3.60
N ALA A 90 17.41 -10.02 -3.85
CA ALA A 90 17.75 -9.07 -2.79
C ALA A 90 16.59 -8.95 -1.77
N THR A 91 15.35 -8.90 -2.24
CA THR A 91 14.16 -8.86 -1.38
C THR A 91 14.04 -10.10 -0.49
N LEU A 92 14.21 -11.30 -1.02
CA LEU A 92 14.14 -12.53 -0.24
C LEU A 92 15.29 -12.67 0.78
N VAL A 93 16.47 -12.19 0.45
CA VAL A 93 17.61 -12.14 1.39
C VAL A 93 17.32 -11.15 2.52
N ALA A 94 16.86 -9.95 2.19
CA ALA A 94 16.50 -8.95 3.19
C ALA A 94 15.37 -9.43 4.10
N SER A 95 14.29 -9.93 3.52
CA SER A 95 13.14 -10.44 4.29
C SER A 95 13.55 -11.53 5.28
N LYS A 96 14.38 -12.50 4.86
CA LYS A 96 14.90 -13.54 5.74
C LYS A 96 15.74 -12.95 6.89
N SER A 97 16.63 -12.00 6.57
CA SER A 97 17.47 -11.32 7.58
C SER A 97 16.62 -10.54 8.59
N TRP A 98 15.57 -9.86 8.15
CA TRP A 98 14.69 -9.11 9.04
C TRP A 98 13.89 -10.01 9.97
N LEU A 99 13.41 -11.17 9.51
CA LEU A 99 12.70 -12.14 10.38
C LEU A 99 13.57 -12.73 11.49
N SER A 100 14.90 -12.66 11.38
CA SER A 100 15.80 -13.10 12.46
C SER A 100 15.93 -12.08 13.60
N LYS A 101 15.37 -10.88 13.46
CA LYS A 101 15.38 -9.84 14.48
C LYS A 101 14.21 -10.01 15.46
N GLU A 102 14.39 -9.58 16.71
CA GLU A 102 13.31 -9.52 17.69
C GLU A 102 12.48 -8.25 17.49
N PHE A 103 11.30 -8.42 16.91
CA PHE A 103 10.35 -7.31 16.78
C PHE A 103 9.70 -6.99 18.12
N PRO A 104 9.27 -5.73 18.35
CA PRO A 104 8.42 -5.42 19.50
C PRO A 104 7.19 -6.32 19.55
N GLU A 105 6.76 -6.66 20.75
CA GLU A 105 5.49 -7.38 20.94
C GLU A 105 4.36 -6.64 20.22
N ASN A 106 3.53 -7.35 19.50
CA ASN A 106 2.43 -6.83 18.69
C ASN A 106 2.81 -6.13 17.36
N THR A 107 4.10 -6.04 17.01
CA THR A 107 4.50 -5.58 15.67
C THR A 107 4.56 -6.76 14.69
N THR A 108 3.76 -6.72 13.64
CA THR A 108 3.74 -7.76 12.60
C THR A 108 4.60 -7.32 11.40
N PRO A 109 5.68 -8.05 11.04
CA PRO A 109 6.43 -7.77 9.83
C PRO A 109 5.60 -8.15 8.59
N VAL A 110 5.63 -7.28 7.58
CA VAL A 110 4.98 -7.44 6.28
C VAL A 110 6.05 -7.48 5.21
N ALA A 111 6.09 -8.55 4.39
CA ALA A 111 7.00 -8.63 3.26
C ALA A 111 6.33 -8.18 1.96
N VAL A 112 7.11 -7.76 0.98
CA VAL A 112 6.61 -7.31 -0.32
C VAL A 112 7.03 -8.30 -1.42
N VAL A 113 6.12 -8.60 -2.33
CA VAL A 113 6.43 -9.38 -3.53
C VAL A 113 7.15 -8.48 -4.53
N GLN A 114 8.40 -8.83 -4.82
CA GLN A 114 9.19 -8.19 -5.87
C GLN A 114 9.58 -9.22 -6.93
N ALA A 115 9.42 -8.85 -8.21
CA ALA A 115 9.60 -9.76 -9.34
C ALA A 115 9.70 -9.00 -10.66
N ASN A 116 10.25 -9.65 -11.70
CA ASN A 116 10.30 -9.16 -13.06
C ASN A 116 9.24 -9.80 -13.97
N ASP A 117 8.59 -10.85 -13.50
CA ASP A 117 7.48 -11.52 -14.18
C ASP A 117 6.58 -12.27 -13.19
N LYS A 118 5.49 -12.84 -13.71
CA LYS A 118 4.52 -13.59 -12.91
C LYS A 118 5.09 -14.86 -12.28
N SER A 119 6.00 -15.55 -12.95
CA SER A 119 6.62 -16.79 -12.41
C SER A 119 7.52 -16.45 -11.24
N GLU A 120 8.30 -15.39 -11.36
CA GLU A 120 9.10 -14.87 -10.25
C GLU A 120 8.22 -14.41 -9.08
N ALA A 121 7.12 -13.70 -9.36
CA ALA A 121 6.17 -13.28 -8.34
C ALA A 121 5.56 -14.47 -7.59
N TYR A 122 5.18 -15.54 -8.33
CA TYR A 122 4.68 -16.78 -7.74
C TYR A 122 5.73 -17.40 -6.78
N SER A 123 6.97 -17.54 -7.23
CA SER A 123 8.05 -18.10 -6.41
C SER A 123 8.40 -17.19 -5.22
N CYS A 124 8.42 -15.86 -5.41
CA CYS A 124 8.66 -14.89 -4.35
C CYS A 124 7.61 -15.03 -3.24
N TYR A 125 6.33 -14.97 -3.60
CA TYR A 125 5.22 -15.13 -2.64
C TYR A 125 5.31 -16.46 -1.89
N SER A 126 5.58 -17.57 -2.61
CA SER A 126 5.73 -18.91 -2.01
C SER A 126 6.84 -18.94 -0.96
N ILE A 127 8.02 -18.39 -1.30
CA ILE A 127 9.17 -18.36 -0.40
C ILE A 127 8.90 -17.47 0.82
N LEU A 128 8.30 -16.29 0.64
CA LEU A 128 7.92 -15.41 1.76
C LEU A 128 6.98 -16.11 2.73
N LYS A 129 5.99 -16.86 2.23
CA LYS A 129 5.13 -17.71 3.08
C LYS A 129 5.92 -18.78 3.82
N MET A 130 6.84 -19.47 3.13
CA MET A 130 7.70 -20.49 3.74
C MET A 130 8.65 -19.91 4.79
N GLN A 131 9.08 -18.66 4.62
CA GLN A 131 9.86 -17.93 5.63
C GLN A 131 9.04 -17.64 6.90
N GLY A 132 7.70 -17.65 6.83
CA GLY A 132 6.80 -17.44 7.98
C GLY A 132 6.08 -16.10 8.00
N TYR A 133 6.14 -15.30 6.92
CA TYR A 133 5.38 -14.07 6.84
C TYR A 133 3.88 -14.34 6.86
N ARG A 134 3.17 -13.69 7.79
CA ARG A 134 1.71 -13.82 7.98
C ARG A 134 0.93 -12.83 7.12
N LYS A 135 1.55 -11.73 6.72
CA LYS A 135 1.00 -10.73 5.81
C LYS A 135 2.01 -10.41 4.72
N ILE A 136 1.55 -10.38 3.48
CA ILE A 136 2.40 -10.15 2.31
C ILE A 136 1.75 -9.08 1.45
N ALA A 137 2.56 -8.13 0.95
CA ALA A 137 2.10 -7.00 0.17
C ALA A 137 2.40 -7.17 -1.33
N PHE A 138 1.56 -6.54 -2.16
CA PHE A 138 1.76 -6.37 -3.59
C PHE A 138 1.79 -4.88 -3.95
N SER A 139 2.89 -4.42 -4.53
CA SER A 139 2.97 -3.03 -5.02
C SER A 139 2.14 -2.83 -6.28
N TYR A 140 1.81 -1.57 -6.61
CA TYR A 140 1.04 -1.24 -7.83
C TYR A 140 1.91 -1.05 -9.06
N GLY A 141 3.20 -0.76 -8.89
CA GLY A 141 4.02 -0.11 -9.90
C GLY A 141 4.81 -1.04 -10.80
N ALA A 142 4.90 -2.36 -10.49
CA ALA A 142 5.74 -3.28 -11.24
C ALA A 142 5.45 -3.26 -12.74
N ASP A 143 6.50 -3.18 -13.57
CA ASP A 143 6.35 -2.98 -15.01
C ASP A 143 5.72 -4.18 -15.71
N TRP A 144 6.05 -5.38 -15.26
CA TRP A 144 5.53 -6.62 -15.82
C TRP A 144 4.00 -6.81 -15.62
N TYR A 145 3.36 -6.05 -14.74
CA TYR A 145 1.89 -6.02 -14.68
C TYR A 145 1.25 -5.54 -15.98
N TYR A 146 1.95 -4.73 -16.75
CA TYR A 146 1.43 -4.31 -18.05
C TYR A 146 1.17 -5.51 -18.98
N GLU A 147 2.12 -6.43 -19.09
CA GLU A 147 2.00 -7.63 -19.93
C GLU A 147 0.88 -8.56 -19.42
N GLU A 148 0.75 -8.74 -18.11
CA GLU A 148 -0.33 -9.54 -17.53
C GLU A 148 -1.70 -8.86 -17.71
N GLY A 149 -1.75 -7.55 -17.70
CA GLY A 149 -2.97 -6.77 -17.92
C GLY A 149 -3.46 -6.83 -19.38
N LEU A 150 -2.56 -6.81 -20.34
CA LEU A 150 -2.90 -6.91 -21.77
C LEU A 150 -3.71 -8.16 -22.11
N LYS A 151 -3.61 -9.23 -21.30
CA LYS A 151 -4.33 -10.48 -21.48
C LYS A 151 -5.84 -10.36 -21.25
N SER A 152 -6.29 -9.36 -20.49
CA SER A 152 -7.70 -9.26 -20.06
C SER A 152 -8.31 -7.87 -20.09
N THR A 153 -7.50 -6.81 -20.19
CA THR A 153 -8.04 -5.45 -20.19
C THR A 153 -8.79 -5.14 -21.49
N PRO A 154 -9.97 -4.51 -21.41
CA PRO A 154 -10.66 -4.02 -22.59
C PRO A 154 -10.00 -2.78 -23.21
N ASN A 155 -9.24 -2.01 -22.42
CA ASN A 155 -8.58 -0.78 -22.86
C ASN A 155 -7.05 -0.95 -22.80
N LYS A 156 -6.49 -1.52 -23.88
CA LYS A 156 -5.05 -1.81 -23.99
C LYS A 156 -4.18 -0.57 -24.15
N ASP A 157 -4.75 0.53 -24.61
CA ASP A 157 -4.02 1.78 -24.87
C ASP A 157 -3.76 2.58 -23.59
N ASN A 158 -4.47 2.25 -22.51
CA ASN A 158 -4.30 2.92 -21.22
C ASN A 158 -3.40 2.09 -20.27
N LYS A 159 -2.15 2.54 -20.15
CA LYS A 159 -1.15 1.84 -19.32
C LYS A 159 -1.54 1.72 -17.84
N PHE A 160 -2.26 2.70 -17.27
CA PHE A 160 -2.64 2.68 -15.86
C PHE A 160 -3.74 1.65 -15.60
N ILE A 161 -4.74 1.61 -16.47
CA ILE A 161 -5.81 0.59 -16.44
C ILE A 161 -5.20 -0.79 -16.68
N THR A 162 -4.31 -0.92 -17.66
CA THR A 162 -3.67 -2.18 -18.00
C THR A 162 -2.81 -2.72 -16.84
N LYS A 163 -1.97 -1.89 -16.20
CA LYS A 163 -1.20 -2.31 -15.03
C LYS A 163 -2.09 -2.71 -13.84
N ALA A 164 -3.18 -1.97 -13.58
CA ALA A 164 -4.13 -2.32 -12.54
C ALA A 164 -4.78 -3.69 -12.80
N HIS A 165 -5.21 -3.96 -14.04
CA HIS A 165 -5.68 -5.29 -14.44
C HIS A 165 -4.61 -6.37 -14.25
N GLY A 166 -3.35 -6.06 -14.52
CA GLY A 166 -2.23 -6.98 -14.31
C GLY A 166 -2.10 -7.42 -12.86
N ARG A 167 -2.05 -6.46 -11.92
CA ARG A 167 -2.00 -6.76 -10.48
C ARG A 167 -3.20 -7.60 -10.05
N TYR A 168 -4.40 -7.20 -10.44
CA TYR A 168 -5.62 -7.94 -10.15
C TYR A 168 -5.57 -9.38 -10.69
N ASN A 169 -5.17 -9.58 -11.95
CA ASN A 169 -5.09 -10.90 -12.59
C ASN A 169 -4.12 -11.82 -11.85
N VAL A 170 -2.97 -11.31 -11.48
CA VAL A 170 -1.95 -12.07 -10.76
C VAL A 170 -2.47 -12.54 -9.42
N ILE A 171 -3.04 -11.64 -8.62
CA ILE A 171 -3.59 -11.98 -7.30
C ILE A 171 -4.74 -12.97 -7.44
N LYS A 172 -5.64 -12.76 -8.41
CA LYS A 172 -6.74 -13.67 -8.71
C LYS A 172 -6.25 -15.06 -9.12
N GLU A 173 -5.22 -15.14 -9.97
CA GLU A 173 -4.63 -16.40 -10.39
C GLU A 173 -3.97 -17.14 -9.22
N PHE A 174 -3.23 -16.41 -8.36
CA PHE A 174 -2.59 -16.99 -7.17
C PHE A 174 -3.64 -17.54 -6.20
N HIS A 175 -4.77 -16.84 -6.04
CA HIS A 175 -5.88 -17.33 -5.24
C HIS A 175 -6.52 -18.58 -5.87
N ARG A 176 -6.81 -18.56 -7.17
CA ARG A 176 -7.37 -19.71 -7.90
C ARG A 176 -6.47 -20.96 -7.83
N LYS A 177 -5.15 -20.76 -7.76
CA LYS A 177 -4.15 -21.84 -7.62
C LYS A 177 -3.91 -22.25 -6.16
N ASN A 178 -4.67 -21.74 -5.21
CA ASN A 178 -4.51 -21.96 -3.77
C ASN A 178 -3.15 -21.53 -3.20
N LEU A 179 -2.40 -20.68 -3.89
CA LEU A 179 -1.20 -20.06 -3.35
C LEU A 179 -1.58 -19.01 -2.29
N ILE A 180 -2.59 -18.19 -2.59
CA ILE A 180 -3.25 -17.31 -1.64
C ILE A 180 -4.56 -17.95 -1.20
N SER A 181 -4.67 -18.25 0.07
CA SER A 181 -5.89 -18.81 0.69
C SER A 181 -6.78 -17.69 1.26
N LYS A 182 -8.01 -18.02 1.61
CA LYS A 182 -8.92 -17.08 2.30
C LYS A 182 -8.46 -16.68 3.71
N PHE A 183 -7.49 -17.40 4.26
CA PHE A 183 -6.92 -17.13 5.59
C PHE A 183 -5.62 -16.31 5.54
N ASP A 184 -5.08 -16.09 4.34
CA ASP A 184 -3.92 -15.22 4.16
C ASP A 184 -4.31 -13.75 4.37
N ARG A 185 -3.33 -12.93 4.68
CA ARG A 185 -3.49 -11.48 4.84
C ARG A 185 -2.66 -10.80 3.76
N VAL A 186 -3.33 -10.03 2.92
CA VAL A 186 -2.69 -9.31 1.83
C VAL A 186 -2.87 -7.81 2.03
N HIS A 187 -1.79 -7.07 1.81
CA HIS A 187 -1.78 -5.61 1.72
C HIS A 187 -1.51 -5.17 0.28
N LEU A 188 -2.22 -4.15 -0.19
CA LEU A 188 -1.99 -3.56 -1.50
C LEU A 188 -1.29 -2.20 -1.33
N LEU A 189 -0.03 -2.13 -1.75
CA LEU A 189 0.76 -0.89 -1.72
C LEU A 189 0.40 -0.03 -2.92
N GLY A 190 -0.15 1.15 -2.65
CA GLY A 190 -0.53 2.13 -3.64
C GLY A 190 -1.57 1.67 -4.68
N CYS A 191 -1.89 2.55 -5.62
CA CYS A 191 -2.76 2.22 -6.76
C CYS A 191 -2.39 2.97 -8.05
N ASN A 192 -2.74 2.37 -9.19
CA ASN A 192 -2.71 3.07 -10.48
C ASN A 192 -3.98 3.90 -10.67
N ILE A 193 -5.13 3.30 -10.44
CA ILE A 193 -6.46 3.89 -10.62
C ILE A 193 -7.39 3.47 -9.49
N PRO A 194 -8.30 4.33 -9.01
CA PRO A 194 -9.14 4.04 -7.84
C PRO A 194 -10.15 2.91 -8.07
N GLN A 195 -10.70 2.78 -9.27
CA GLN A 195 -11.70 1.75 -9.60
C GLN A 195 -11.16 0.32 -9.57
N GLU A 196 -9.85 0.12 -9.53
CA GLU A 196 -9.22 -1.20 -9.37
C GLU A 196 -9.78 -1.97 -8.17
N PHE A 197 -10.05 -1.25 -7.07
CA PHE A 197 -10.42 -1.90 -5.81
C PHE A 197 -11.78 -2.56 -5.84
N SER A 198 -12.70 -2.11 -6.69
CA SER A 198 -14.01 -2.75 -6.89
C SER A 198 -13.91 -4.17 -7.46
N TRP A 199 -12.80 -4.51 -8.10
CA TRP A 199 -12.58 -5.84 -8.68
C TRP A 199 -12.24 -6.90 -7.62
N TYR A 200 -11.79 -6.49 -6.43
CA TYR A 200 -11.39 -7.38 -5.32
C TYR A 200 -12.54 -7.78 -4.39
N LYS A 201 -13.81 -7.55 -4.78
CA LYS A 201 -14.99 -7.79 -3.94
C LYS A 201 -15.09 -9.23 -3.38
N ASP A 202 -14.62 -10.21 -4.15
CA ASP A 202 -14.68 -11.64 -3.79
C ASP A 202 -13.36 -12.14 -3.17
N MET A 203 -12.48 -11.21 -2.72
CA MET A 203 -11.15 -11.50 -2.17
C MET A 203 -11.03 -10.97 -0.73
N PRO A 204 -11.69 -11.61 0.26
CA PRO A 204 -11.72 -11.12 1.64
C PRO A 204 -10.35 -11.17 2.34
N PHE A 205 -9.38 -11.87 1.79
CA PHE A 205 -8.00 -11.91 2.28
C PHE A 205 -7.23 -10.61 2.01
N ILE A 206 -7.71 -9.72 1.14
CA ILE A 206 -7.16 -8.38 0.96
C ILE A 206 -7.65 -7.51 2.12
N GLU A 207 -6.76 -7.28 3.07
CA GLU A 207 -7.10 -6.67 4.34
C GLU A 207 -7.01 -5.17 4.32
N SER A 208 -5.95 -4.63 3.70
CA SER A 208 -5.63 -3.21 3.75
C SER A 208 -4.98 -2.69 2.48
N ILE A 209 -5.08 -1.38 2.28
CA ILE A 209 -4.46 -0.62 1.22
C ILE A 209 -4.03 0.75 1.75
N ASP A 210 -2.88 1.23 1.30
CA ASP A 210 -2.46 2.63 1.37
C ASP A 210 -2.51 3.28 -0.02
N THR A 211 -2.75 4.56 -0.08
CA THR A 211 -2.59 5.34 -1.31
C THR A 211 -2.75 6.84 -1.09
N SER A 212 -1.87 7.64 -1.67
CA SER A 212 -2.03 9.10 -1.78
C SER A 212 -2.93 9.54 -2.94
N ASN A 213 -3.36 8.62 -3.82
CA ASN A 213 -4.01 8.93 -5.10
C ASN A 213 -5.17 9.92 -4.99
N PRO A 214 -6.22 9.75 -4.15
CA PRO A 214 -7.34 10.69 -4.11
C PRO A 214 -6.95 12.07 -3.61
N VAL A 215 -6.01 12.13 -2.65
CA VAL A 215 -5.56 13.39 -2.07
C VAL A 215 -4.73 14.17 -3.07
N ILE A 216 -3.71 13.55 -3.65
CA ILE A 216 -2.81 14.20 -4.61
C ILE A 216 -3.57 14.69 -5.84
N HIS A 217 -4.46 13.89 -6.42
CA HIS A 217 -5.29 14.34 -7.55
C HIS A 217 -6.20 15.49 -7.13
N GLY A 218 -6.81 15.42 -5.96
CA GLY A 218 -7.68 16.48 -5.47
C GLY A 218 -6.95 17.79 -5.24
N LEU A 219 -5.82 17.76 -4.53
CA LEU A 219 -4.98 18.95 -4.30
C LEU A 219 -4.41 19.54 -5.60
N ALA A 220 -4.24 18.72 -6.64
CA ALA A 220 -3.90 19.18 -8.00
C ALA A 220 -5.12 19.69 -8.79
N GLY A 221 -6.31 19.80 -8.18
CA GLY A 221 -7.54 20.27 -8.85
C GLY A 221 -8.21 19.22 -9.74
N VAL A 222 -7.76 17.97 -9.70
CA VAL A 222 -8.32 16.86 -10.49
C VAL A 222 -9.40 16.14 -9.70
N LYS A 223 -10.65 16.30 -10.11
CA LYS A 223 -11.79 15.63 -9.49
C LYS A 223 -12.05 14.26 -10.12
N TYR A 224 -12.31 13.25 -9.28
CA TYR A 224 -12.71 11.93 -9.76
C TYR A 224 -14.03 11.97 -10.51
N LYS A 225 -14.08 11.23 -11.63
CA LYS A 225 -15.33 10.92 -12.35
C LYS A 225 -16.07 9.78 -11.63
N ASP A 226 -17.30 9.51 -12.03
CA ASP A 226 -18.12 8.47 -11.40
C ASP A 226 -17.49 7.07 -11.54
N TYR A 227 -16.79 6.82 -12.62
CA TYR A 227 -16.09 5.57 -12.86
C TYR A 227 -14.64 5.53 -12.32
N GLY A 228 -14.15 6.61 -11.70
CA GLY A 228 -12.78 6.76 -11.22
C GLY A 228 -11.90 7.64 -12.10
N LEU A 229 -10.72 7.16 -12.46
CA LEU A 229 -9.72 7.86 -13.26
C LEU A 229 -9.16 6.98 -14.38
N ASP A 230 -8.70 7.65 -15.45
CA ASP A 230 -8.01 7.02 -16.58
C ASP A 230 -6.49 7.23 -16.55
N PHE A 231 -5.98 7.97 -15.55
CA PHE A 231 -4.57 8.32 -15.44
C PHE A 231 -4.16 8.44 -13.97
N LYS A 232 -2.84 8.46 -13.73
CA LYS A 232 -2.23 8.74 -12.43
C LYS A 232 -1.25 9.89 -12.56
N LEU A 233 -1.31 10.83 -11.63
CA LEU A 233 -0.31 11.89 -11.48
C LEU A 233 0.98 11.30 -10.90
N SER A 234 2.13 11.71 -11.43
CA SER A 234 3.46 11.30 -10.99
C SER A 234 4.00 12.24 -9.92
N HIS A 235 3.23 12.44 -8.85
CA HIS A 235 3.66 13.23 -7.70
C HIS A 235 3.89 12.34 -6.48
N LYS A 236 4.99 12.56 -5.79
CA LYS A 236 5.26 11.94 -4.50
C LYS A 236 4.63 12.79 -3.41
N VAL A 237 4.00 12.14 -2.44
CA VAL A 237 3.24 12.82 -1.39
C VAL A 237 4.13 13.69 -0.48
N ASP A 238 5.36 13.24 -0.26
CA ASP A 238 6.38 13.90 0.55
C ASP A 238 6.89 15.23 -0.06
N LYS A 239 6.74 15.38 -1.38
CA LYS A 239 7.22 16.56 -2.16
C LYS A 239 6.10 17.36 -2.80
N PHE A 240 4.86 17.02 -2.49
CA PHE A 240 3.72 17.68 -3.10
C PHE A 240 3.16 18.79 -2.19
N GLU A 241 3.32 20.03 -2.63
CA GLU A 241 2.83 21.19 -1.86
C GLU A 241 1.31 21.38 -2.01
N GLY A 242 0.76 21.08 -3.17
CA GLY A 242 -0.69 21.23 -3.42
C GLY A 242 -1.19 22.66 -3.34
N ASP A 243 -2.49 22.85 -3.55
CA ASP A 243 -3.19 24.13 -3.31
C ASP A 243 -4.33 23.89 -2.31
N ASP A 244 -4.29 24.60 -1.19
CA ASP A 244 -5.31 24.54 -0.12
C ASP A 244 -6.72 24.79 -0.63
N LYS A 245 -6.87 25.59 -1.68
CA LYS A 245 -8.16 25.86 -2.35
C LYS A 245 -8.80 24.60 -2.92
N ASN A 246 -8.00 23.57 -3.18
CA ASN A 246 -8.45 22.31 -3.73
C ASN A 246 -8.74 21.24 -2.67
N TRP A 247 -8.66 21.57 -1.38
CA TRP A 247 -8.89 20.59 -0.30
C TRP A 247 -10.27 19.93 -0.37
N ASP A 248 -11.31 20.69 -0.70
CA ASP A 248 -12.66 20.13 -0.89
C ASP A 248 -12.72 19.11 -2.03
N THR A 249 -11.91 19.31 -3.08
CA THR A 249 -11.77 18.33 -4.16
C THR A 249 -11.06 17.07 -3.68
N ALA A 250 -10.06 17.20 -2.82
CA ALA A 250 -9.38 16.06 -2.20
C ALA A 250 -10.35 15.27 -1.32
N LEU A 251 -11.14 15.93 -0.49
CA LEU A 251 -12.16 15.28 0.34
C LEU A 251 -13.24 14.59 -0.50
N TYR A 252 -13.69 15.22 -1.59
CA TYR A 252 -14.60 14.58 -2.54
C TYR A 252 -13.99 13.32 -3.13
N ASN A 253 -12.72 13.36 -3.57
CA ASN A 253 -12.02 12.22 -4.13
C ASN A 253 -11.85 11.09 -3.11
N VAL A 254 -11.51 11.40 -1.86
CA VAL A 254 -11.43 10.43 -0.75
C VAL A 254 -12.78 9.73 -0.54
N LYS A 255 -13.87 10.50 -0.50
CA LYS A 255 -15.22 9.92 -0.39
C LYS A 255 -15.54 9.03 -1.58
N LYS A 256 -15.23 9.48 -2.80
CA LYS A 256 -15.48 8.74 -4.04
C LYS A 256 -14.61 7.47 -4.12
N PHE A 257 -13.35 7.54 -3.67
CA PHE A 257 -12.47 6.37 -3.59
C PHE A 257 -13.07 5.27 -2.72
N ARG A 258 -13.69 5.64 -1.58
CA ARG A 258 -14.32 4.67 -0.68
C ARG A 258 -15.53 3.95 -1.28
N GLU A 259 -16.18 4.51 -2.30
CA GLU A 259 -17.24 3.84 -3.05
C GLU A 259 -16.71 2.64 -3.86
N PHE A 260 -15.43 2.65 -4.24
CA PHE A 260 -14.78 1.51 -4.91
C PHE A 260 -14.28 0.43 -3.94
N ILE A 261 -14.23 0.70 -2.65
CA ILE A 261 -13.77 -0.27 -1.66
C ILE A 261 -14.89 -1.26 -1.36
N PRO A 262 -14.66 -2.58 -1.54
CA PRO A 262 -15.62 -3.60 -1.19
C PRO A 262 -16.00 -3.49 0.29
N GLN A 263 -17.27 -3.31 0.57
CA GLN A 263 -17.79 -3.45 1.92
C GLN A 263 -17.82 -4.96 2.22
N ASN A 264 -16.90 -5.42 3.06
CA ASN A 264 -16.98 -6.75 3.60
C ASN A 264 -18.19 -6.78 4.53
N THR A 265 -19.34 -7.18 4.02
CA THR A 265 -20.41 -7.71 4.86
C THR A 265 -19.84 -9.00 5.47
N LYS A 266 -19.22 -8.87 6.65
CA LYS A 266 -19.09 -9.99 7.56
C LYS A 266 -20.52 -10.28 7.99
N GLU A 267 -21.24 -11.14 7.27
CA GLU A 267 -22.30 -11.92 7.86
C GLU A 267 -21.61 -12.78 8.93
N TYR A 268 -21.64 -12.32 10.17
CA TYR A 268 -21.47 -13.19 11.31
C TYR A 268 -22.69 -14.11 11.28
N ALA A 269 -22.56 -15.29 10.68
CA ALA A 269 -23.48 -16.38 10.95
C ALA A 269 -23.37 -16.64 12.45
N ASN A 270 -24.44 -16.33 13.17
CA ASN A 270 -24.69 -16.70 14.54
C ASN A 270 -24.63 -18.23 14.72
#